data_7ceb0c843e5a31ccb33bf38db17e6efb
#
_entry.id   7ceb0c843e5a31ccb33bf38db17e6efb
#
_cell.length_a   1.000
_cell.length_b   1.000
_cell.length_c   1.000
_cell.angle_alpha   90.00
_cell.angle_beta   90.00
_cell.angle_gamma   90.00
#
_symmetry.space_group_name_H-M   'P 1'
#
loop_
_entity.id
_entity.type
_entity.pdbx_description
1 polymer ?
#
loop_
_entity_poly.entity_id
_entity_poly.type
_entity_poly.pdbx_seq_one_letter_code
_entity_poly.pdbx_strand_id
1 'polypeptide(L)'
;DSNPELEPDLVADISLEMKYPYSNPDILWASPPCTCFSVASIGTHWKGGWRKYEPKTKEAEDALDLLQDTLDIIDYIKPKYWFVENPRGVMRKVIDGMFYKAGITDYQRFTLSYCQYGDTRMKPTDIWTNLKDWKPKMCKNGAKCHIAAPRGSKTGTQGLKGAKERGVIPSKVFEEILTLLP
;
A
#
# COMPACT_ATOMS: atom_id res chain seq x y z
N ASP A 1 -3.69 14.20 2.66
CA ASP A 1 -4.40 13.25 3.53
C ASP A 1 -5.66 13.88 4.08
N SER A 2 -6.76 13.14 4.20
CA SER A 2 -8.03 13.64 4.76
C SER A 2 -8.05 13.67 6.29
N ASN A 3 -7.10 13.03 6.96
CA ASN A 3 -7.01 13.01 8.40
C ASN A 3 -6.14 14.17 8.94
N PRO A 4 -6.74 15.22 9.56
CA PRO A 4 -5.99 16.35 10.09
C PRO A 4 -5.06 15.98 11.26
N GLU A 5 -5.30 14.87 11.97
CA GLU A 5 -4.44 14.42 13.07
C GLU A 5 -3.04 13.96 12.59
N LEU A 6 -2.87 13.77 11.29
CA LEU A 6 -1.58 13.44 10.68
C LEU A 6 -0.80 14.69 10.27
N GLU A 7 -1.36 15.87 10.52
CA GLU A 7 -0.76 17.18 10.20
C GLU A 7 -0.24 17.26 8.74
N PRO A 8 -1.07 16.89 7.73
CA PRO A 8 -0.63 16.99 6.34
C PRO A 8 -0.60 18.45 5.88
N ASP A 9 0.26 18.77 4.92
CA ASP A 9 0.31 20.09 4.27
C ASP A 9 -1.03 20.48 3.65
N LEU A 10 -1.82 19.50 3.20
CA LEU A 10 -3.16 19.69 2.69
C LEU A 10 -4.10 18.62 3.28
N VAL A 11 -5.10 19.08 4.02
CA VAL A 11 -6.19 18.23 4.52
C VAL A 11 -7.27 18.16 3.44
N ALA A 12 -7.30 17.07 2.70
CA ALA A 12 -8.28 16.83 1.65
C ALA A 12 -8.37 15.34 1.28
N ASP A 13 -9.51 14.93 0.76
CA ASP A 13 -9.61 13.67 0.03
C ASP A 13 -8.96 13.84 -1.35
N ILE A 14 -8.32 12.79 -1.84
CA ILE A 14 -7.76 12.80 -3.18
C ILE A 14 -8.88 12.64 -4.22
N SER A 15 -8.83 13.44 -5.26
CA SER A 15 -9.69 13.29 -6.44
C SER A 15 -9.01 13.90 -7.65
N LEU A 16 -9.40 13.48 -8.85
CA LEU A 16 -8.91 14.08 -10.09
C LEU A 16 -9.35 15.55 -10.29
N GLU A 17 -10.42 15.96 -9.61
CA GLU A 17 -10.90 17.33 -9.66
C GLU A 17 -9.98 18.31 -8.89
N MET A 18 -9.12 17.77 -8.00
CA MET A 18 -8.14 18.60 -7.30
C MET A 18 -7.10 19.14 -8.27
N LYS A 19 -6.86 20.43 -8.19
CA LYS A 19 -5.71 21.05 -8.86
C LYS A 19 -4.44 20.69 -8.10
N TYR A 20 -3.73 19.70 -8.53
CA TYR A 20 -2.43 19.37 -7.98
C TYR A 20 -1.41 20.43 -8.42
N PRO A 21 -0.79 21.17 -7.49
CA PRO A 21 0.14 22.24 -7.83
C PRO A 21 1.48 21.72 -8.39
N TYR A 22 1.68 20.44 -8.33
CA TYR A 22 2.93 19.80 -8.74
C TYR A 22 2.72 19.00 -10.03
N SER A 23 3.50 19.31 -11.05
CA SER A 23 3.63 18.51 -12.27
C SER A 23 5.01 17.85 -12.29
N ASN A 24 5.07 16.60 -12.71
CA ASN A 24 6.31 15.83 -12.85
C ASN A 24 7.22 15.83 -11.59
N PRO A 25 6.72 15.51 -10.38
CA PRO A 25 7.60 15.40 -9.22
C PRO A 25 8.59 14.24 -9.42
N ASP A 26 9.75 14.31 -8.78
CA ASP A 26 10.72 13.21 -8.84
C ASP A 26 10.15 11.93 -8.22
N ILE A 27 9.43 12.04 -7.11
CA ILE A 27 8.86 10.90 -6.40
C ILE A 27 7.41 11.19 -6.00
N LEU A 28 6.54 10.21 -6.22
CA LEU A 28 5.19 10.15 -5.65
C LEU A 28 5.05 8.87 -4.83
N TRP A 29 4.63 9.02 -3.58
CA TRP A 29 4.31 7.89 -2.70
C TRP A 29 2.83 7.92 -2.33
N ALA A 30 2.15 6.79 -2.49
CA ALA A 30 0.76 6.61 -2.11
C ALA A 30 0.59 5.36 -1.23
N SER A 31 -0.13 5.51 -0.12
CA SER A 31 -0.48 4.40 0.78
C SER A 31 -2.00 4.40 1.01
N PRO A 32 -2.80 3.93 0.03
CA PRO A 32 -4.25 3.86 0.17
C PRO A 32 -4.66 3.04 1.40
N PRO A 33 -5.76 3.38 2.08
CA PRO A 33 -6.22 2.68 3.28
C PRO A 33 -6.30 1.17 3.09
N CYS A 34 -5.65 0.41 3.95
CA CYS A 34 -5.58 -1.05 3.84
C CYS A 34 -6.76 -1.80 4.49
N THR A 35 -7.69 -1.08 5.11
CA THR A 35 -8.77 -1.66 5.93
C THR A 35 -9.57 -2.71 5.16
N CYS A 36 -10.02 -2.39 3.95
CA CYS A 36 -10.79 -3.31 3.11
C CYS A 36 -9.91 -4.37 2.43
N PHE A 37 -8.62 -4.08 2.17
CA PHE A 37 -7.72 -4.98 1.46
C PHE A 37 -6.98 -5.97 2.35
N SER A 38 -7.08 -5.83 3.66
CA SER A 38 -6.41 -6.69 4.64
C SER A 38 -6.90 -8.14 4.56
N VAL A 39 -6.00 -9.10 4.77
CA VAL A 39 -6.35 -10.52 4.87
C VAL A 39 -7.39 -10.76 5.98
N ALA A 40 -7.33 -10.00 7.08
CA ALA A 40 -8.25 -10.13 8.20
C ALA A 40 -9.69 -9.71 7.86
N SER A 41 -9.88 -8.87 6.85
CA SER A 41 -11.18 -8.31 6.46
C SER A 41 -11.77 -8.93 5.17
N ILE A 42 -11.10 -9.91 4.57
CA ILE A 42 -11.54 -10.55 3.32
C ILE A 42 -12.98 -11.03 3.41
N GLY A 43 -13.33 -11.81 4.44
CA GLY A 43 -14.67 -12.36 4.58
C GLY A 43 -15.78 -11.33 4.80
N THR A 44 -15.42 -10.14 5.31
CA THR A 44 -16.34 -9.02 5.51
C THR A 44 -16.61 -8.29 4.21
N HIS A 45 -15.57 -7.91 3.50
CA HIS A 45 -15.63 -6.93 2.40
C HIS A 45 -15.65 -7.55 1.01
N TRP A 46 -15.24 -8.82 0.87
CA TRP A 46 -15.07 -9.44 -0.44
C TRP A 46 -15.86 -10.74 -0.56
N LYS A 47 -16.40 -11.00 -1.74
CA LYS A 47 -16.92 -12.30 -2.17
C LYS A 47 -16.07 -12.86 -3.29
N GLY A 48 -16.18 -14.17 -3.53
CA GLY A 48 -15.34 -14.87 -4.50
C GLY A 48 -14.13 -15.50 -3.86
N GLY A 49 -13.09 -15.71 -4.62
CA GLY A 49 -11.89 -16.41 -4.14
C GLY A 49 -10.69 -16.21 -5.06
N TRP A 50 -9.76 -17.12 -5.01
CA TRP A 50 -8.44 -17.11 -5.64
C TRP A 50 -8.30 -16.38 -6.99
N ARG A 51 -9.29 -16.47 -7.87
CA ARG A 51 -9.21 -15.91 -9.23
C ARG A 51 -9.98 -14.62 -9.43
N LYS A 52 -10.96 -14.34 -8.59
CA LYS A 52 -11.82 -13.16 -8.75
C LYS A 52 -12.35 -12.73 -7.39
N TYR A 53 -11.96 -11.57 -6.95
CA TYR A 53 -12.56 -10.88 -5.80
C TYR A 53 -13.50 -9.79 -6.29
N GLU A 54 -14.72 -9.78 -5.76
CA GLU A 54 -15.73 -8.76 -6.00
C GLU A 54 -16.06 -8.07 -4.68
N PRO A 55 -16.24 -6.75 -4.67
CA PRO A 55 -16.65 -6.05 -3.47
C PRO A 55 -18.01 -6.55 -3.01
N LYS A 56 -18.19 -6.63 -1.70
CA LYS A 56 -19.40 -7.10 -1.03
C LYS A 56 -20.05 -6.00 -0.22
N THR A 57 -19.30 -4.97 0.11
CA THR A 57 -19.75 -3.85 0.94
C THR A 57 -19.43 -2.53 0.25
N LYS A 58 -20.17 -1.49 0.61
CA LYS A 58 -19.95 -0.14 0.09
C LYS A 58 -18.53 0.36 0.38
N GLU A 59 -18.01 0.06 1.56
CA GLU A 59 -16.63 0.44 1.95
C GLU A 59 -15.58 -0.21 1.03
N ALA A 60 -15.84 -1.41 0.53
CA ALA A 60 -14.94 -2.06 -0.42
C ALA A 60 -15.04 -1.45 -1.83
N GLU A 61 -16.22 -1.01 -2.24
CA GLU A 61 -16.42 -0.24 -3.48
C GLU A 61 -15.69 1.09 -3.38
N ASP A 62 -15.92 1.85 -2.31
CA ASP A 62 -15.26 3.15 -2.08
C ASP A 62 -13.73 3.00 -2.02
N ALA A 63 -13.24 1.89 -1.45
CA ALA A 63 -11.80 1.62 -1.43
C ALA A 63 -11.23 1.32 -2.83
N LEU A 64 -12.02 0.71 -3.72
CA LEU A 64 -11.63 0.52 -5.13
C LEU A 64 -11.65 1.85 -5.89
N ASP A 65 -12.66 2.69 -5.67
CA ASP A 65 -12.76 4.00 -6.31
C ASP A 65 -11.56 4.87 -5.89
N LEU A 66 -11.25 4.94 -4.59
CA LEU A 66 -10.08 5.65 -4.08
C LEU A 66 -8.76 5.11 -4.65
N LEU A 67 -8.65 3.79 -4.83
CA LEU A 67 -7.47 3.19 -5.46
C LEU A 67 -7.39 3.57 -6.94
N GLN A 68 -8.51 3.60 -7.66
CA GLN A 68 -8.53 4.05 -9.07
C GLN A 68 -8.11 5.51 -9.17
N ASP A 69 -8.69 6.39 -8.35
CA ASP A 69 -8.29 7.80 -8.29
C ASP A 69 -6.78 7.97 -8.03
N THR A 70 -6.23 7.15 -7.12
CA THR A 70 -4.78 7.14 -6.84
C THR A 70 -3.97 6.84 -8.11
N LEU A 71 -4.38 5.84 -8.90
CA LEU A 71 -3.68 5.45 -10.11
C LEU A 71 -3.86 6.49 -11.23
N ASP A 72 -5.06 7.04 -11.37
CA ASP A 72 -5.36 8.09 -12.35
C ASP A 72 -4.57 9.37 -12.06
N ILE A 73 -4.38 9.71 -10.77
CA ILE A 73 -3.51 10.81 -10.34
C ILE A 73 -2.04 10.54 -10.70
N ILE A 74 -1.55 9.32 -10.51
CA ILE A 74 -0.19 8.95 -10.92
C ILE A 74 -0.03 9.14 -12.44
N ASP A 75 -1.01 8.68 -13.22
CA ASP A 75 -0.98 8.88 -14.67
C ASP A 75 -1.09 10.35 -15.07
N TYR A 76 -1.90 11.13 -14.38
CA TYR A 76 -2.05 12.58 -14.64
C TYR A 76 -0.80 13.39 -14.30
N ILE A 77 -0.23 13.18 -13.10
CA ILE A 77 0.93 13.94 -12.60
C ILE A 77 2.23 13.54 -13.31
N LYS A 78 2.33 12.28 -13.79
CA LYS A 78 3.53 11.73 -14.46
C LYS A 78 4.81 11.88 -13.62
N PRO A 79 4.84 11.41 -12.37
CA PRO A 79 6.06 11.46 -11.56
C PRO A 79 7.17 10.64 -12.21
N LYS A 80 8.44 11.04 -11.97
CA LYS A 80 9.60 10.28 -12.46
C LYS A 80 9.62 8.86 -11.85
N TYR A 81 9.38 8.77 -10.55
CA TYR A 81 9.19 7.50 -9.83
C TYR A 81 7.92 7.55 -9.00
N TRP A 82 7.19 6.44 -8.96
CA TRP A 82 6.01 6.33 -8.13
C TRP A 82 5.97 5.00 -7.38
N PHE A 83 5.34 5.01 -6.23
CA PHE A 83 5.21 3.87 -5.34
C PHE A 83 3.79 3.83 -4.78
N VAL A 84 3.12 2.69 -4.92
CA VAL A 84 1.84 2.40 -4.26
C VAL A 84 2.08 1.30 -3.25
N GLU A 85 1.88 1.60 -1.97
CA GLU A 85 2.13 0.68 -0.86
C GLU A 85 0.81 0.14 -0.32
N ASN A 86 0.77 -1.16 -0.05
CA ASN A 86 -0.29 -1.74 0.77
C ASN A 86 0.18 -3.05 1.43
N PRO A 87 -0.22 -3.36 2.66
CA PRO A 87 0.03 -4.67 3.24
C PRO A 87 -0.44 -5.79 2.34
N ARG A 88 0.30 -6.87 2.29
CA ARG A 88 -0.01 -8.03 1.47
C ARG A 88 -1.42 -8.55 1.73
N GLY A 89 -2.31 -8.43 0.74
CA GLY A 89 -3.72 -8.75 0.90
C GLY A 89 -4.47 -8.84 -0.44
N VAL A 90 -5.75 -8.44 -0.43
CA VAL A 90 -6.64 -8.51 -1.61
C VAL A 90 -6.22 -7.55 -2.70
N MET A 91 -5.64 -6.38 -2.37
CA MET A 91 -5.24 -5.39 -3.37
C MET A 91 -4.43 -6.02 -4.51
N ARG A 92 -3.50 -6.94 -4.21
CA ARG A 92 -2.72 -7.65 -5.23
C ARG A 92 -3.53 -8.50 -6.22
N LYS A 93 -4.82 -8.67 -5.97
CA LYS A 93 -5.72 -9.48 -6.80
C LYS A 93 -6.65 -8.62 -7.66
N VAL A 94 -6.77 -7.35 -7.34
CA VAL A 94 -7.69 -6.43 -8.01
C VAL A 94 -6.96 -5.31 -8.76
N ILE A 95 -5.78 -4.92 -8.32
CA ILE A 95 -5.08 -3.72 -8.80
C ILE A 95 -4.60 -3.83 -10.26
N ASP A 96 -4.24 -5.02 -10.73
CA ASP A 96 -3.67 -5.18 -12.09
C ASP A 96 -4.66 -4.69 -13.18
N GLY A 97 -5.96 -4.98 -13.03
CA GLY A 97 -7.00 -4.47 -13.94
C GLY A 97 -7.19 -2.95 -13.84
N MET A 98 -6.89 -2.37 -12.68
CA MET A 98 -7.02 -0.94 -12.45
C MET A 98 -5.84 -0.17 -13.05
N PHE A 99 -4.63 -0.70 -12.98
CA PHE A 99 -3.48 -0.17 -13.72
C PHE A 99 -3.74 -0.08 -15.22
N TYR A 100 -4.35 -1.12 -15.79
CA TYR A 100 -4.72 -1.11 -17.19
C TYR A 100 -5.73 -0.01 -17.52
N LYS A 101 -6.74 0.20 -16.68
CA LYS A 101 -7.73 1.29 -16.85
C LYS A 101 -7.08 2.67 -16.77
N ALA A 102 -6.13 2.85 -15.85
CA ALA A 102 -5.37 4.10 -15.69
C ALA A 102 -4.30 4.32 -16.77
N GLY A 103 -4.13 3.40 -17.73
CA GLY A 103 -3.11 3.52 -18.77
C GLY A 103 -1.68 3.23 -18.31
N ILE A 104 -1.50 2.74 -17.09
CA ILE A 104 -0.20 2.41 -16.50
C ILE A 104 0.15 0.96 -16.88
N THR A 105 1.08 0.79 -17.82
CA THR A 105 1.46 -0.54 -18.34
C THR A 105 2.84 -1.00 -17.90
N ASP A 106 3.70 -0.08 -17.48
CA ASP A 106 5.07 -0.37 -17.06
C ASP A 106 5.23 -0.25 -15.56
N TYR A 107 5.04 -1.36 -14.84
CA TYR A 107 5.22 -1.44 -13.41
C TYR A 107 5.69 -2.83 -12.98
N GLN A 108 6.24 -2.89 -11.78
CA GLN A 108 6.58 -4.12 -11.09
C GLN A 108 5.96 -4.11 -9.68
N ARG A 109 5.69 -5.30 -9.17
CA ARG A 109 5.31 -5.46 -7.77
C ARG A 109 6.43 -6.14 -7.02
N PHE A 110 6.90 -5.48 -6.00
CA PHE A 110 7.84 -6.04 -5.03
C PHE A 110 7.12 -6.36 -3.72
N THR A 111 7.62 -7.33 -2.99
CA THR A 111 7.13 -7.63 -1.63
C THR A 111 8.32 -7.58 -0.67
N LEU A 112 8.15 -6.89 0.43
CA LEU A 112 9.15 -6.78 1.49
C LEU A 112 8.54 -7.15 2.85
N SER A 113 9.38 -7.33 3.87
CA SER A 113 8.94 -7.54 5.25
C SER A 113 9.52 -6.47 6.15
N TYR A 114 8.69 -5.75 6.89
CA TYR A 114 9.11 -4.60 7.70
C TYR A 114 10.19 -4.93 8.73
N CYS A 115 10.20 -6.15 9.27
CA CYS A 115 11.25 -6.59 10.20
C CYS A 115 12.66 -6.63 9.57
N GLN A 116 12.76 -6.68 8.26
CA GLN A 116 14.04 -6.58 7.55
C GLN A 116 14.52 -5.14 7.43
N TYR A 117 13.68 -4.18 7.81
CA TYR A 117 13.91 -2.74 7.78
C TYR A 117 13.86 -2.10 9.17
N GLY A 118 14.05 -2.91 10.23
CA GLY A 118 14.18 -2.43 11.60
C GLY A 118 12.88 -2.38 12.41
N ASP A 119 11.77 -2.82 11.84
CA ASP A 119 10.51 -2.99 12.58
C ASP A 119 10.51 -4.30 13.39
N THR A 120 9.79 -4.33 14.48
CA THR A 120 9.54 -5.57 15.22
C THR A 120 8.46 -6.45 14.59
N ARG A 121 7.68 -5.90 13.65
CA ARG A 121 6.61 -6.60 12.94
C ARG A 121 7.14 -7.22 11.65
N MET A 122 6.75 -8.46 11.37
CA MET A 122 7.03 -9.05 10.07
C MET A 122 6.33 -8.26 8.94
N LYS A 123 5.07 -7.93 9.09
CA LYS A 123 4.18 -7.17 8.17
C LYS A 123 4.64 -7.24 6.70
N PRO A 124 4.37 -8.36 6.00
CA PRO A 124 4.63 -8.43 4.58
C PRO A 124 3.83 -7.36 3.84
N THR A 125 4.52 -6.56 3.04
CA THR A 125 3.95 -5.40 2.34
C THR A 125 4.31 -5.47 0.88
N ASP A 126 3.33 -5.18 0.02
CA ASP A 126 3.52 -5.05 -1.42
C ASP A 126 3.76 -3.59 -1.79
N ILE A 127 4.66 -3.38 -2.71
CA ILE A 127 4.91 -2.08 -3.34
C ILE A 127 4.87 -2.26 -4.85
N TRP A 128 3.97 -1.53 -5.50
CA TRP A 128 3.91 -1.40 -6.96
C TRP A 128 4.62 -0.12 -7.35
N THR A 129 5.43 -0.18 -8.39
CA THR A 129 6.30 0.94 -8.78
C THR A 129 6.81 0.77 -10.21
N ASN A 130 7.19 1.87 -10.85
CA ASN A 130 7.94 1.87 -12.10
C ASN A 130 9.45 1.72 -11.89
N LEU A 131 9.96 1.71 -10.64
CA LEU A 131 11.35 1.42 -10.34
C LEU A 131 11.70 -0.01 -10.75
N LYS A 132 12.81 -0.18 -11.49
CA LYS A 132 13.29 -1.49 -11.95
C LYS A 132 14.39 -2.04 -11.03
N ASP A 133 14.58 -3.35 -11.10
CA ASP A 133 15.70 -4.06 -10.49
C ASP A 133 15.87 -3.94 -8.97
N TRP A 134 14.85 -3.42 -8.26
CA TRP A 134 14.84 -3.42 -6.81
C TRP A 134 14.77 -4.86 -6.27
N LYS A 135 15.58 -5.16 -5.26
CA LYS A 135 15.63 -6.47 -4.59
C LYS A 135 15.33 -6.32 -3.09
N PRO A 136 14.08 -6.03 -2.72
CA PRO A 136 13.74 -5.80 -1.32
C PRO A 136 13.90 -7.07 -0.47
N LYS A 137 14.10 -6.87 0.82
CA LYS A 137 14.37 -7.93 1.78
C LYS A 137 13.05 -8.55 2.27
N MET A 138 12.93 -9.85 2.11
CA MET A 138 11.81 -10.65 2.62
C MET A 138 12.22 -11.46 3.84
N CYS A 139 11.33 -11.56 4.82
CA CYS A 139 11.46 -12.43 5.98
C CYS A 139 10.72 -13.76 5.77
N LYS A 140 11.24 -14.80 6.39
CA LYS A 140 10.55 -16.10 6.49
C LYS A 140 9.80 -16.16 7.84
N ASN A 141 8.59 -16.73 7.82
CA ASN A 141 7.84 -16.96 9.05
C ASN A 141 8.65 -17.82 10.03
N GLY A 142 8.63 -17.47 11.31
CA GLY A 142 9.41 -18.13 12.35
C GLY A 142 10.86 -17.64 12.49
N ALA A 143 11.31 -16.67 11.71
CA ALA A 143 12.62 -16.07 11.90
C ALA A 143 12.66 -15.21 13.18
N LYS A 144 13.87 -15.04 13.75
CA LYS A 144 14.08 -14.31 15.02
C LYS A 144 14.06 -12.77 14.88
N CYS A 145 13.94 -12.26 13.65
CA CYS A 145 13.98 -10.81 13.38
C CYS A 145 12.68 -10.07 13.69
N HIS A 146 11.63 -10.76 14.11
CA HIS A 146 10.35 -10.16 14.45
C HIS A 146 9.70 -10.88 15.64
N ILE A 147 8.78 -10.16 16.27
CA ILE A 147 7.95 -10.71 17.32
C ILE A 147 6.70 -11.30 16.66
N ALA A 148 6.50 -12.61 16.80
CA ALA A 148 5.32 -13.26 16.24
C ALA A 148 4.05 -12.82 17.00
N ALA A 149 2.96 -12.55 16.27
CA ALA A 149 1.67 -12.35 16.91
C ALA A 149 1.21 -13.64 17.59
N PRO A 150 0.56 -13.57 18.76
CA PRO A 150 0.00 -14.75 19.40
C PRO A 150 -0.94 -15.49 18.45
N ARG A 151 -0.91 -16.83 18.50
CA ARG A 151 -1.81 -17.65 17.69
C ARG A 151 -3.26 -17.30 17.99
N GLY A 152 -4.05 -17.05 16.96
CA GLY A 152 -5.45 -16.64 17.12
C GLY A 152 -5.65 -15.15 17.45
N SER A 153 -4.59 -14.34 17.38
CA SER A 153 -4.71 -12.89 17.55
C SER A 153 -5.69 -12.30 16.56
N LYS A 154 -6.70 -11.58 17.09
CA LYS A 154 -7.67 -10.81 16.27
C LYS A 154 -7.20 -9.40 15.95
N THR A 155 -6.10 -8.96 16.54
CA THR A 155 -5.56 -7.60 16.40
C THR A 155 -4.54 -7.48 15.26
N GLY A 156 -4.40 -8.53 14.44
CA GLY A 156 -3.47 -8.53 13.31
C GLY A 156 -2.01 -8.60 13.75
N THR A 157 -1.21 -7.62 13.39
CA THR A 157 0.21 -7.61 13.66
C THR A 157 0.51 -7.33 15.14
N GLN A 158 0.90 -8.36 15.91
CA GLN A 158 1.53 -8.24 17.23
C GLN A 158 0.73 -7.50 18.30
N GLY A 159 -0.59 -7.51 18.20
CA GLY A 159 -1.44 -6.90 19.21
C GLY A 159 -1.50 -5.36 19.20
N LEU A 160 -0.95 -4.71 18.18
CA LEU A 160 -1.09 -3.27 18.00
C LEU A 160 -2.55 -2.89 17.78
N LYS A 161 -3.07 -1.98 18.59
CA LYS A 161 -4.49 -1.60 18.57
C LYS A 161 -4.79 -0.42 17.63
N GLY A 162 -3.85 0.49 17.46
CA GLY A 162 -4.02 1.72 16.68
C GLY A 162 -3.80 1.54 15.18
N ALA A 163 -4.62 2.17 14.34
CA ALA A 163 -4.38 2.24 12.90
C ALA A 163 -3.08 3.00 12.59
N LYS A 164 -2.83 4.09 13.33
CA LYS A 164 -1.62 4.91 13.23
C LYS A 164 -0.36 4.06 13.43
N GLU A 165 -0.27 3.32 14.57
CA GLU A 165 0.88 2.45 14.84
C GLU A 165 1.05 1.35 13.79
N ARG A 166 -0.06 0.76 13.33
CA ARG A 166 -0.02 -0.27 12.28
C ARG A 166 0.35 0.29 10.91
N GLY A 167 0.07 1.56 10.67
CA GLY A 167 0.34 2.25 9.40
C GLY A 167 1.80 2.62 9.19
N VAL A 168 2.58 2.78 10.27
CA VAL A 168 3.99 3.23 10.18
C VAL A 168 4.80 2.36 9.20
N ILE A 169 5.46 3.02 8.25
CA ILE A 169 6.42 2.42 7.32
C ILE A 169 7.83 2.67 7.88
N PRO A 170 8.69 1.66 7.98
CA PRO A 170 10.06 1.85 8.48
C PRO A 170 10.85 2.81 7.58
N SER A 171 11.56 3.77 8.16
CA SER A 171 12.38 4.76 7.42
C SER A 171 13.41 4.10 6.49
N LYS A 172 13.97 2.98 6.91
CA LYS A 172 14.94 2.23 6.11
C LYS A 172 14.41 1.71 4.77
N VAL A 173 13.08 1.62 4.59
CA VAL A 173 12.48 1.33 3.28
C VAL A 173 12.74 2.49 2.33
N PHE A 174 12.49 3.71 2.78
CA PHE A 174 12.72 4.92 1.99
C PHE A 174 14.20 5.15 1.76
N GLU A 175 15.04 4.95 2.77
CA GLU A 175 16.50 5.05 2.67
C GLU A 175 17.04 4.12 1.58
N GLU A 176 16.61 2.84 1.57
CA GLU A 176 17.03 1.87 0.54
C GLU A 176 16.54 2.31 -0.85
N ILE A 177 15.28 2.73 -0.99
CA ILE A 177 14.74 3.21 -2.27
C ILE A 177 15.56 4.41 -2.78
N LEU A 178 15.83 5.39 -1.94
CA LEU A 178 16.57 6.60 -2.33
C LEU A 178 17.98 6.29 -2.83
N THR A 179 18.62 5.21 -2.34
CA THR A 179 19.95 4.78 -2.85
C THR A 179 19.90 4.16 -4.26
N LEU A 180 18.70 3.78 -4.72
CA LEU A 180 18.51 3.18 -6.04
C LEU A 180 18.10 4.20 -7.10
N LEU A 181 17.73 5.40 -6.67
CA LEU A 181 17.37 6.47 -7.58
C LEU A 181 18.66 7.19 -8.06
N PRO A 182 18.77 7.53 -9.34
CA PRO A 182 19.92 8.22 -9.92
C PRO A 182 20.03 9.68 -9.48
#